data_c70b1304c8fa0673f4190303ff15cd91
#
_entry.id   c70b1304c8fa0673f4190303ff15cd91
#
_cell.length_a   1.000
_cell.length_b   1.000
_cell.length_c   1.000
_cell.angle_alpha   90.00
_cell.angle_beta   90.00
_cell.angle_gamma   90.00
#
_symmetry.space_group_name_H-M   'P 1'
#
loop_
_entity.id
_entity.type
_entity.pdbx_description
1 polymer ?
#
loop_
_entity_poly.entity_id
_entity_poly.type
_entity_poly.pdbx_seq_one_letter_code
_entity_poly.pdbx_strand_id
1 'polypeptide(L)'
;ASGEVVTAKHYIDASGGVNLVLKQGPYAIKAEGPKSKLDKLVIAQEGTTLSVHREPIMNWFSVNVSDRDIVTITAPTYTRIEATGGVDIETTSLRLPVLAIKVSGGADIDATGFNVDQLTVDSSGGGDVNLAGACKSVTIDASGGSDFAGENFACESATVTASGGADVDVRASLNASGRASSGADIRFLGNPASFTSDHDSGGEVELRAP
;
A
#
# COMPACT_ATOMS: atom_id res chain seq x y z
N ALA A 1 -6.76 -35.64 -3.19
CA ALA A 1 -5.77 -34.74 -3.77
C ALA A 1 -5.03 -34.12 -2.60
N SER A 2 -3.75 -34.42 -2.43
CA SER A 2 -2.87 -33.85 -1.44
C SER A 2 -2.62 -32.39 -1.83
N GLY A 3 -3.25 -31.46 -1.11
CA GLY A 3 -2.97 -30.04 -1.27
C GLY A 3 -1.51 -29.78 -0.90
N GLU A 4 -0.74 -29.32 -1.84
CA GLU A 4 0.60 -28.80 -1.62
C GLU A 4 0.48 -27.61 -0.67
N VAL A 5 1.03 -27.74 0.52
CA VAL A 5 1.12 -26.64 1.47
C VAL A 5 2.18 -25.70 0.93
N VAL A 6 1.76 -24.70 0.17
CA VAL A 6 2.65 -23.68 -0.33
C VAL A 6 3.06 -22.80 0.87
N THR A 7 4.22 -23.08 1.43
CA THR A 7 4.90 -22.21 2.42
C THR A 7 5.55 -21.01 1.76
N ALA A 8 4.95 -20.49 0.71
CA ALA A 8 5.53 -19.45 -0.12
C ALA A 8 5.14 -18.07 0.37
N LYS A 9 6.09 -17.17 0.28
CA LYS A 9 5.92 -15.72 0.42
C LYS A 9 4.91 -15.25 -0.62
N HIS A 10 3.82 -14.65 -0.20
CA HIS A 10 2.75 -14.26 -1.11
C HIS A 10 2.95 -12.85 -1.66
N TYR A 11 2.92 -12.78 -2.97
CA TYR A 11 2.80 -11.56 -3.73
C TYR A 11 1.32 -11.41 -4.13
N ILE A 12 0.73 -10.29 -3.77
CA ILE A 12 -0.64 -9.90 -4.15
C ILE A 12 -0.56 -8.92 -5.30
N ASP A 13 -1.19 -9.25 -6.41
CA ASP A 13 -1.35 -8.39 -7.58
C ASP A 13 -2.85 -8.12 -7.79
N ALA A 14 -3.27 -6.91 -7.48
CA ALA A 14 -4.67 -6.52 -7.51
C ALA A 14 -4.93 -5.41 -8.54
N SER A 15 -6.00 -5.57 -9.33
CA SER A 15 -6.36 -4.57 -10.34
C SER A 15 -7.86 -4.54 -10.66
N GLY A 16 -8.32 -3.47 -11.31
CA GLY A 16 -9.66 -3.40 -11.86
C GLY A 16 -10.79 -3.17 -10.85
N GLY A 17 -10.58 -2.36 -9.84
CA GLY A 17 -11.63 -1.92 -8.91
C GLY A 17 -12.15 -3.01 -7.99
N VAL A 18 -11.25 -3.79 -7.40
CA VAL A 18 -11.58 -4.80 -6.38
C VAL A 18 -11.30 -4.25 -4.98
N ASN A 19 -12.10 -4.69 -3.98
CA ASN A 19 -11.85 -4.37 -2.59
C ASN A 19 -11.25 -5.59 -1.89
N LEU A 20 -10.06 -5.44 -1.32
CA LEU A 20 -9.34 -6.51 -0.64
C LEU A 20 -9.24 -6.26 0.86
N VAL A 21 -9.36 -7.32 1.63
CA VAL A 21 -8.99 -7.35 3.05
C VAL A 21 -7.89 -8.37 3.25
N LEU A 22 -6.69 -7.91 3.64
CA LEU A 22 -5.55 -8.79 3.88
C LEU A 22 -5.44 -9.12 5.38
N LYS A 23 -5.27 -10.39 5.70
CA LYS A 23 -5.11 -10.89 7.07
C LYS A 23 -3.92 -11.82 7.18
N GLN A 24 -3.29 -11.84 8.35
CA GLN A 24 -2.24 -12.81 8.64
C GLN A 24 -2.81 -14.05 9.34
N GLY A 25 -2.50 -15.23 8.82
CA GLY A 25 -3.00 -16.50 9.36
C GLY A 25 -2.86 -17.66 8.39
N PRO A 26 -3.50 -18.80 8.67
CA PRO A 26 -3.56 -19.92 7.72
C PRO A 26 -4.17 -19.49 6.39
N TYR A 27 -3.65 -20.04 5.29
CA TYR A 27 -4.09 -19.66 3.96
C TYR A 27 -5.60 -19.87 3.74
N ALA A 28 -6.28 -18.81 3.38
CA ALA A 28 -7.70 -18.84 3.02
C ALA A 28 -8.04 -17.66 2.09
N ILE A 29 -8.96 -17.90 1.16
CA ILE A 29 -9.54 -16.86 0.31
C ILE A 29 -11.05 -16.95 0.43
N LYS A 30 -11.70 -15.81 0.67
CA LYS A 30 -13.15 -15.68 0.72
C LYS A 30 -13.58 -14.47 -0.07
N ALA A 31 -14.49 -14.64 -1.02
CA ALA A 31 -15.10 -13.55 -1.77
C ALA A 31 -16.58 -13.44 -1.41
N GLU A 32 -17.04 -12.24 -1.07
CA GLU A 32 -18.40 -11.93 -0.66
C GLU A 32 -18.90 -10.71 -1.44
N GLY A 33 -20.13 -10.78 -1.92
CA GLY A 33 -20.74 -9.68 -2.67
C GLY A 33 -21.87 -10.13 -3.59
N PRO A 34 -22.41 -9.22 -4.38
CA PRO A 34 -23.44 -9.54 -5.37
C PRO A 34 -22.93 -10.51 -6.42
N LYS A 35 -23.77 -11.46 -6.81
CA LYS A 35 -23.43 -12.47 -7.83
C LYS A 35 -22.89 -11.84 -9.13
N SER A 36 -23.48 -10.75 -9.56
CA SER A 36 -23.10 -10.03 -10.79
C SER A 36 -21.66 -9.49 -10.76
N LYS A 37 -21.12 -9.20 -9.57
CA LYS A 37 -19.74 -8.77 -9.37
C LYS A 37 -18.80 -9.96 -9.20
N LEU A 38 -19.24 -10.98 -8.44
CA LEU A 38 -18.47 -12.20 -8.21
C LEU A 38 -18.27 -13.00 -9.50
N ASP A 39 -19.24 -13.04 -10.41
CA ASP A 39 -19.14 -13.74 -11.69
C ASP A 39 -18.05 -13.14 -12.62
N LYS A 40 -17.58 -11.92 -12.34
CA LYS A 40 -16.53 -11.23 -13.10
C LYS A 40 -15.20 -11.12 -12.35
N LEU A 41 -15.17 -11.62 -11.13
CA LEU A 41 -13.98 -11.65 -10.31
C LEU A 41 -13.11 -12.83 -10.74
N VAL A 42 -11.86 -12.54 -11.09
CA VAL A 42 -10.87 -13.57 -11.41
C VAL A 42 -9.85 -13.60 -10.28
N ILE A 43 -9.68 -14.77 -9.70
CA ILE A 43 -8.66 -15.05 -8.70
C ILE A 43 -7.81 -16.19 -9.24
N ALA A 44 -6.57 -15.90 -9.56
CA ALA A 44 -5.64 -16.86 -10.12
C ALA A 44 -4.33 -16.90 -9.30
N GLN A 45 -3.78 -18.07 -9.12
CA GLN A 45 -2.48 -18.23 -8.46
C GLN A 45 -1.47 -18.82 -9.44
N GLU A 46 -0.34 -18.16 -9.58
CA GLU A 46 0.81 -18.62 -10.35
C GLU A 46 2.06 -18.58 -9.46
N GLY A 47 2.56 -19.76 -9.07
CA GLY A 47 3.67 -19.85 -8.14
C GLY A 47 3.35 -19.15 -6.81
N THR A 48 4.09 -18.10 -6.48
CA THR A 48 3.91 -17.29 -5.27
C THR A 48 3.02 -16.05 -5.44
N THR A 49 2.54 -15.79 -6.66
CA THR A 49 1.71 -14.64 -7.00
C THR A 49 0.24 -15.03 -6.97
N LEU A 50 -0.56 -14.27 -6.25
CA LEU A 50 -2.01 -14.32 -6.27
C LEU A 50 -2.53 -13.08 -6.97
N SER A 51 -3.06 -13.27 -8.18
CA SER A 51 -3.67 -12.19 -8.97
C SER A 51 -5.16 -12.13 -8.69
N VAL A 52 -5.65 -10.93 -8.38
CA VAL A 52 -7.06 -10.66 -8.12
C VAL A 52 -7.48 -9.48 -9.00
N HIS A 53 -8.32 -9.73 -9.97
CA HIS A 53 -8.77 -8.68 -10.86
C HIS A 53 -10.21 -8.88 -11.31
N ARG A 54 -10.76 -7.82 -11.87
CA ARG A 54 -12.11 -7.85 -12.45
C ARG A 54 -12.04 -7.77 -13.96
N GLU A 55 -12.80 -8.63 -14.66
CA GLU A 55 -12.96 -8.52 -16.09
C GLU A 55 -13.70 -7.22 -16.47
N PRO A 56 -13.28 -6.52 -17.54
CA PRO A 56 -13.92 -5.29 -17.97
C PRO A 56 -15.41 -5.50 -18.28
N ILE A 57 -16.24 -4.57 -17.82
CA ILE A 57 -17.69 -4.58 -18.13
C ILE A 57 -17.89 -3.88 -19.47
N MET A 58 -18.26 -4.63 -20.50
CA MET A 58 -18.57 -4.07 -21.82
C MET A 58 -19.89 -3.26 -21.86
N ASN A 59 -20.72 -3.30 -20.83
CA ASN A 59 -21.99 -2.57 -20.74
C ASN A 59 -21.96 -1.55 -19.60
N TRP A 60 -21.63 -0.32 -19.93
CA TRP A 60 -21.58 0.85 -19.06
C TRP A 60 -22.92 1.21 -18.35
N PHE A 61 -24.06 0.74 -18.83
CA PHE A 61 -25.38 1.26 -18.42
C PHE A 61 -26.06 0.53 -17.24
N SER A 62 -25.45 -0.41 -16.55
CA SER A 62 -26.14 -1.27 -15.58
C SER A 62 -25.42 -1.52 -14.25
N VAL A 63 -24.50 -0.68 -13.84
CA VAL A 63 -23.79 -0.90 -12.56
C VAL A 63 -24.43 -0.08 -11.45
N ASN A 64 -25.17 -0.73 -10.55
CA ASN A 64 -25.50 -0.16 -9.24
C ASN A 64 -24.21 -0.05 -8.42
N VAL A 65 -23.71 1.16 -8.22
CA VAL A 65 -22.42 1.47 -7.56
C VAL A 65 -22.44 1.20 -6.05
N SER A 66 -23.61 0.91 -5.48
CA SER A 66 -23.80 0.86 -4.02
C SER A 66 -23.48 -0.49 -3.35
N ASP A 67 -23.30 -1.58 -4.10
CA ASP A 67 -23.00 -2.88 -3.52
C ASP A 67 -21.50 -3.17 -3.61
N ARG A 68 -20.79 -3.08 -2.50
CA ARG A 68 -19.36 -3.46 -2.43
C ARG A 68 -19.23 -4.98 -2.43
N ASP A 69 -18.27 -5.49 -3.17
CA ASP A 69 -17.77 -6.85 -3.01
C ASP A 69 -16.43 -6.80 -2.29
N ILE A 70 -16.17 -7.78 -1.46
CA ILE A 70 -14.96 -7.85 -0.64
C ILE A 70 -14.30 -9.20 -0.86
N VAL A 71 -13.01 -9.18 -1.15
CA VAL A 71 -12.17 -10.39 -1.19
C VAL A 71 -11.24 -10.40 0.01
N THR A 72 -11.49 -11.28 0.94
CA THR A 72 -10.62 -11.50 2.09
C THR A 72 -9.56 -12.53 1.74
N ILE A 73 -8.29 -12.16 1.85
CA ILE A 73 -7.15 -13.03 1.64
C ILE A 73 -6.43 -13.16 2.98
N THR A 74 -6.28 -14.39 3.44
CA THR A 74 -5.49 -14.71 4.63
C THR A 74 -4.28 -15.51 4.21
N ALA A 75 -3.09 -15.09 4.64
CA ALA A 75 -1.85 -15.79 4.35
C ALA A 75 -0.87 -15.71 5.54
N PRO A 76 0.03 -16.67 5.71
CA PRO A 76 1.03 -16.63 6.79
C PRO A 76 1.97 -15.43 6.69
N THR A 77 2.26 -14.99 5.48
CA THR A 77 3.16 -13.85 5.20
C THR A 77 2.86 -13.23 3.85
N TYR A 78 3.25 -11.98 3.71
CA TYR A 78 3.23 -11.22 2.45
C TYR A 78 4.63 -10.63 2.23
N THR A 79 5.07 -10.55 0.98
CA THR A 79 6.35 -9.92 0.62
C THR A 79 6.18 -8.77 -0.36
N ARG A 80 5.10 -8.78 -1.12
CA ARG A 80 4.77 -7.72 -2.08
C ARG A 80 3.26 -7.57 -2.20
N ILE A 81 2.81 -6.34 -2.27
CA ILE A 81 1.43 -5.96 -2.57
C ILE A 81 1.49 -4.95 -3.71
N GLU A 82 0.86 -5.28 -4.82
CA GLU A 82 0.65 -4.36 -5.95
C GLU A 82 -0.83 -4.06 -6.09
N ALA A 83 -1.18 -2.78 -6.11
CA ALA A 83 -2.55 -2.29 -6.30
C ALA A 83 -2.58 -1.30 -7.46
N THR A 84 -3.44 -1.55 -8.45
CA THR A 84 -3.50 -0.75 -9.67
C THR A 84 -4.93 -0.41 -10.06
N GLY A 85 -5.22 0.87 -10.27
CA GLY A 85 -6.47 1.31 -10.90
C GLY A 85 -7.72 1.08 -10.08
N GLY A 86 -7.98 1.87 -9.04
CA GLY A 86 -9.21 1.88 -8.24
C GLY A 86 -9.38 0.64 -7.35
N VAL A 87 -8.29 0.07 -6.88
CA VAL A 87 -8.27 -1.03 -5.90
C VAL A 87 -8.21 -0.44 -4.51
N ASP A 88 -9.08 -0.89 -3.62
CA ASP A 88 -9.03 -0.55 -2.19
C ASP A 88 -8.49 -1.75 -1.41
N ILE A 89 -7.41 -1.58 -0.65
CA ILE A 89 -6.84 -2.63 0.20
C ILE A 89 -6.90 -2.20 1.65
N GLU A 90 -7.59 -2.97 2.47
CA GLU A 90 -7.60 -2.81 3.91
C GLU A 90 -6.80 -3.93 4.60
N THR A 91 -6.04 -3.59 5.63
CA THR A 91 -5.38 -4.60 6.45
C THR A 91 -5.26 -4.17 7.91
N THR A 92 -5.29 -5.14 8.80
CA THR A 92 -5.11 -4.92 10.23
C THR A 92 -4.13 -5.93 10.81
N SER A 93 -3.22 -5.44 11.65
CA SER A 93 -2.33 -6.29 12.47
C SER A 93 -1.43 -7.25 11.70
N LEU A 94 -0.80 -6.77 10.62
CA LEU A 94 0.24 -7.54 9.93
C LEU A 94 1.59 -7.37 10.63
N ARG A 95 2.34 -8.48 10.77
CA ARG A 95 3.72 -8.51 11.28
C ARG A 95 4.61 -9.19 10.25
N LEU A 96 5.49 -8.42 9.62
CA LEU A 96 6.30 -8.87 8.49
C LEU A 96 7.76 -8.41 8.64
N PRO A 97 8.74 -9.23 8.30
CA PRO A 97 10.13 -8.79 8.30
C PRO A 97 10.43 -7.81 7.16
N VAL A 98 9.86 -8.05 5.98
CA VAL A 98 10.08 -7.21 4.79
C VAL A 98 8.79 -7.18 3.98
N LEU A 99 8.41 -6.00 3.51
CA LEU A 99 7.30 -5.84 2.57
C LEU A 99 7.63 -4.75 1.54
N ALA A 100 7.26 -5.00 0.30
CA ALA A 100 7.18 -4.01 -0.76
C ALA A 100 5.72 -3.73 -1.10
N ILE A 101 5.36 -2.46 -1.14
CA ILE A 101 4.04 -1.96 -1.56
C ILE A 101 4.22 -1.15 -2.84
N LYS A 102 3.41 -1.42 -3.84
CA LYS A 102 3.33 -0.61 -5.04
C LYS A 102 1.89 -0.22 -5.31
N VAL A 103 1.65 1.08 -5.43
CA VAL A 103 0.34 1.67 -5.66
C VAL A 103 0.38 2.51 -6.92
N SER A 104 -0.60 2.35 -7.79
CA SER A 104 -0.66 3.15 -9.00
C SER A 104 -2.08 3.39 -9.50
N GLY A 105 -2.25 4.44 -10.27
CA GLY A 105 -3.58 4.86 -10.71
C GLY A 105 -4.33 5.57 -9.58
N GLY A 106 -5.49 5.14 -9.21
CA GLY A 106 -6.26 5.62 -8.05
C GLY A 106 -6.54 4.46 -7.10
N ALA A 107 -5.51 3.70 -6.74
CA ALA A 107 -5.64 2.62 -5.77
C ALA A 107 -5.27 3.10 -4.38
N ASP A 108 -5.99 2.63 -3.36
CA ASP A 108 -5.83 3.08 -1.99
C ASP A 108 -5.45 1.91 -1.06
N ILE A 109 -4.57 2.18 -0.10
CA ILE A 109 -4.16 1.20 0.92
C ILE A 109 -4.32 1.80 2.31
N ASP A 110 -5.16 1.17 3.12
CA ASP A 110 -5.35 1.48 4.53
C ASP A 110 -4.84 0.35 5.42
N ALA A 111 -3.79 0.59 6.21
CA ALA A 111 -3.19 -0.41 7.09
C ALA A 111 -3.08 0.08 8.54
N THR A 112 -3.72 -0.63 9.47
CA THR A 112 -3.65 -0.33 10.90
C THR A 112 -3.01 -1.47 11.70
N GLY A 113 -2.28 -1.13 12.77
CA GLY A 113 -1.55 -2.13 13.56
C GLY A 113 -0.45 -2.83 12.76
N PHE A 114 0.11 -2.14 11.79
CA PHE A 114 1.05 -2.64 10.81
C PHE A 114 2.48 -2.59 11.36
N ASN A 115 3.11 -3.76 11.53
CA ASN A 115 4.47 -3.85 12.06
C ASN A 115 5.37 -4.52 11.03
N VAL A 116 6.31 -3.77 10.47
CA VAL A 116 7.21 -4.25 9.43
C VAL A 116 8.64 -3.82 9.75
N ASP A 117 9.60 -4.75 9.69
CA ASP A 117 10.98 -4.34 9.94
C ASP A 117 11.48 -3.44 8.80
N GLN A 118 11.29 -3.83 7.54
CA GLN A 118 11.69 -3.06 6.36
C GLN A 118 10.53 -2.92 5.39
N LEU A 119 10.14 -1.68 5.12
CA LEU A 119 9.08 -1.35 4.18
C LEU A 119 9.63 -0.54 3.01
N THR A 120 9.23 -0.92 1.80
CA THR A 120 9.42 -0.10 0.60
C THR A 120 8.06 0.24 0.02
N VAL A 121 7.82 1.50 -0.26
CA VAL A 121 6.58 2.00 -0.88
C VAL A 121 6.92 2.75 -2.15
N ASP A 122 6.30 2.35 -3.25
CA ASP A 122 6.36 3.00 -4.56
C ASP A 122 4.93 3.42 -4.92
N SER A 123 4.64 4.71 -4.82
CA SER A 123 3.31 5.26 -5.10
C SER A 123 3.34 6.23 -6.27
N SER A 124 2.42 6.05 -7.20
CA SER A 124 2.36 6.89 -8.41
C SER A 124 0.93 7.13 -8.90
N GLY A 125 0.74 8.24 -9.58
CA GLY A 125 -0.58 8.62 -10.07
C GLY A 125 -1.37 9.39 -9.03
N GLY A 126 -2.51 8.92 -8.58
CA GLY A 126 -3.34 9.52 -7.54
C GLY A 126 -3.76 8.48 -6.50
N GLY A 127 -2.85 7.57 -6.14
CA GLY A 127 -3.13 6.53 -5.15
C GLY A 127 -2.68 6.94 -3.76
N ASP A 128 -3.47 6.60 -2.75
CA ASP A 128 -3.27 7.00 -1.36
C ASP A 128 -2.80 5.82 -0.51
N VAL A 129 -1.83 6.05 0.38
CA VAL A 129 -1.31 5.05 1.30
C VAL A 129 -1.38 5.57 2.73
N ASN A 130 -2.28 5.01 3.53
CA ASN A 130 -2.44 5.33 4.96
C ASN A 130 -1.89 4.21 5.83
N LEU A 131 -0.87 4.50 6.63
CA LEU A 131 -0.27 3.50 7.52
C LEU A 131 -0.30 3.94 8.98
N ALA A 132 -0.66 2.99 9.86
CA ALA A 132 -0.54 3.17 11.31
C ALA A 132 0.10 1.93 11.95
N GLY A 133 1.14 2.14 12.77
CA GLY A 133 1.90 1.07 13.40
C GLY A 133 3.36 1.42 13.61
N ALA A 134 4.27 0.50 13.30
CA ALA A 134 5.69 0.72 13.49
C ALA A 134 6.58 0.02 12.47
N CYS A 135 7.77 0.59 12.23
CA CYS A 135 8.81 -0.04 11.42
C CYS A 135 10.23 0.27 11.93
N LYS A 136 11.21 -0.50 11.48
CA LYS A 136 12.62 -0.12 11.65
C LYS A 136 13.05 0.83 10.54
N SER A 137 12.73 0.52 9.30
CA SER A 137 13.06 1.38 8.18
C SER A 137 11.96 1.42 7.12
N VAL A 138 11.72 2.61 6.59
CA VAL A 138 10.85 2.82 5.43
C VAL A 138 11.60 3.58 4.34
N THR A 139 11.42 3.12 3.10
CA THR A 139 11.82 3.85 1.90
C THR A 139 10.57 4.14 1.08
N ILE A 140 10.35 5.40 0.75
CA ILE A 140 9.16 5.87 0.04
C ILE A 140 9.61 6.60 -1.23
N ASP A 141 9.09 6.17 -2.37
CA ASP A 141 9.16 6.85 -3.65
C ASP A 141 7.73 7.24 -4.05
N ALA A 142 7.40 8.53 -3.97
CA ALA A 142 6.08 9.06 -4.28
C ALA A 142 6.12 10.00 -5.49
N SER A 143 5.17 9.85 -6.41
CA SER A 143 5.15 10.67 -7.62
C SER A 143 3.75 10.92 -8.16
N GLY A 144 3.59 11.98 -8.94
CA GLY A 144 2.29 12.37 -9.46
C GLY A 144 1.51 13.17 -8.42
N GLY A 145 0.28 12.80 -8.13
CA GLY A 145 -0.53 13.38 -7.04
C GLY A 145 -0.86 12.33 -6.00
N SER A 146 0.13 11.51 -5.61
CA SER A 146 -0.06 10.46 -4.62
C SER A 146 0.22 10.95 -3.21
N ASP A 147 -0.59 10.49 -2.25
CA ASP A 147 -0.47 10.88 -0.85
C ASP A 147 -0.02 9.70 0.02
N PHE A 148 0.95 9.93 0.89
CA PHE A 148 1.38 8.98 1.91
C PHE A 148 1.16 9.55 3.31
N ALA A 149 0.18 9.03 4.03
CA ALA A 149 -0.15 9.43 5.40
C ALA A 149 0.41 8.43 6.42
N GLY A 150 1.57 8.74 6.97
CA GLY A 150 2.29 7.94 7.96
C GLY A 150 2.55 8.65 9.28
N GLU A 151 1.72 9.62 9.68
CA GLU A 151 1.87 10.32 10.96
C GLU A 151 1.75 9.37 12.15
N ASN A 152 0.97 8.30 12.00
CA ASN A 152 0.76 7.26 13.00
C ASN A 152 1.60 6.00 12.76
N PHE A 153 2.53 6.06 11.79
CA PHE A 153 3.45 4.98 11.47
C PHE A 153 4.86 5.32 11.98
N ALA A 154 5.20 4.83 13.16
CA ALA A 154 6.43 5.17 13.87
C ALA A 154 7.60 4.32 13.37
N CYS A 155 8.51 4.91 12.59
CA CYS A 155 9.72 4.25 12.10
C CYS A 155 10.97 4.73 12.86
N GLU A 156 12.00 3.91 12.91
CA GLU A 156 13.32 4.34 13.37
C GLU A 156 14.01 5.19 12.30
N SER A 157 13.95 4.76 11.05
CA SER A 157 14.56 5.48 9.92
C SER A 157 13.59 5.60 8.75
N ALA A 158 13.56 6.77 8.11
CA ALA A 158 12.77 7.04 6.92
C ALA A 158 13.62 7.72 5.83
N THR A 159 13.53 7.20 4.62
CA THR A 159 14.10 7.81 3.40
C THR A 159 12.97 8.03 2.40
N VAL A 160 12.82 9.28 1.96
CA VAL A 160 11.71 9.69 1.11
C VAL A 160 12.22 10.41 -0.12
N THR A 161 11.74 10.00 -1.28
CA THR A 161 11.85 10.76 -2.53
C THR A 161 10.44 11.09 -3.01
N ALA A 162 10.14 12.36 -3.21
CA ALA A 162 8.84 12.80 -3.68
C ALA A 162 8.96 13.74 -4.87
N SER A 163 8.06 13.61 -5.84
CA SER A 163 8.05 14.46 -7.04
C SER A 163 6.65 14.65 -7.62
N GLY A 164 6.49 15.68 -8.44
CA GLY A 164 5.20 15.97 -9.05
C GLY A 164 4.31 16.80 -8.14
N GLY A 165 3.37 16.40 -7.50
CA GLY A 165 2.54 17.04 -6.48
C GLY A 165 2.22 16.03 -5.39
N ALA A 166 3.19 15.16 -5.10
CA ALA A 166 3.03 14.12 -4.08
C ALA A 166 3.25 14.70 -2.69
N ASP A 167 2.38 14.32 -1.74
CA ASP A 167 2.47 14.70 -0.34
C ASP A 167 2.86 13.47 0.51
N VAL A 168 3.90 13.62 1.35
CA VAL A 168 4.40 12.53 2.20
C VAL A 168 4.54 12.98 3.64
N ASP A 169 3.72 12.43 4.53
CA ASP A 169 3.84 12.58 5.97
C ASP A 169 4.41 11.30 6.59
N VAL A 170 5.56 11.36 7.26
CA VAL A 170 6.20 10.19 7.85
C VAL A 170 6.85 10.50 9.18
N ARG A 171 6.75 9.59 10.14
CA ARG A 171 7.37 9.74 11.47
C ARG A 171 8.68 8.95 11.55
N ALA A 172 9.77 9.63 11.97
CA ALA A 172 11.07 9.02 12.18
C ALA A 172 11.68 9.42 13.52
N SER A 173 12.44 8.51 14.15
CA SER A 173 13.06 8.73 15.46
C SER A 173 14.58 8.75 15.47
N LEU A 174 15.24 8.08 14.51
CA LEU A 174 16.71 8.03 14.41
C LEU A 174 17.22 8.79 13.20
N ASN A 175 16.75 8.45 12.00
CA ASN A 175 17.23 9.05 10.77
C ASN A 175 16.05 9.46 9.87
N ALA A 176 16.10 10.67 9.37
CA ALA A 176 15.16 11.16 8.36
C ALA A 176 15.95 11.77 7.19
N SER A 177 15.67 11.30 5.98
CA SER A 177 16.27 11.83 4.76
C SER A 177 15.20 12.03 3.71
N GLY A 178 15.06 13.25 3.18
CA GLY A 178 14.04 13.63 2.21
C GLY A 178 14.61 14.33 1.00
N ARG A 179 14.09 13.99 -0.18
CA ARG A 179 14.32 14.72 -1.42
C ARG A 179 12.98 15.01 -2.07
N ALA A 180 12.64 16.32 -2.20
CA ALA A 180 11.43 16.77 -2.83
C ALA A 180 11.71 17.58 -4.10
N SER A 181 10.90 17.43 -5.12
CA SER A 181 11.01 18.17 -6.37
C SER A 181 9.66 18.39 -7.05
N SER A 182 9.60 19.39 -7.92
CA SER A 182 8.44 19.62 -8.80
C SER A 182 7.11 19.83 -8.05
N GLY A 183 7.13 20.52 -6.92
CA GLY A 183 5.95 20.83 -6.13
C GLY A 183 5.50 19.74 -5.16
N ALA A 184 6.35 18.76 -4.88
CA ALA A 184 6.08 17.76 -3.87
C ALA A 184 6.45 18.23 -2.46
N ASP A 185 5.69 17.82 -1.45
CA ASP A 185 5.89 18.17 -0.06
C ASP A 185 6.21 16.95 0.80
N ILE A 186 7.29 17.01 1.57
CA ILE A 186 7.67 15.98 2.53
C ILE A 186 7.68 16.57 3.94
N ARG A 187 6.88 16.00 4.83
CA ARG A 187 6.86 16.35 6.25
C ARG A 187 7.34 15.19 7.11
N PHE A 188 8.50 15.36 7.72
CA PHE A 188 8.97 14.44 8.74
C PHE A 188 8.42 14.86 10.11
N LEU A 189 7.81 13.92 10.82
CA LEU A 189 7.32 14.13 12.18
C LEU A 189 8.24 13.39 13.17
N GLY A 190 8.47 14.00 14.31
CA GLY A 190 9.29 13.41 15.37
C GLY A 190 10.55 14.23 15.65
N ASN A 191 11.52 13.61 16.30
CA ASN A 191 12.79 14.23 16.65
C ASN A 191 13.94 13.30 16.28
N PRO A 192 14.19 13.08 14.96
CA PRO A 192 15.26 12.18 14.51
C PRO A 192 16.63 12.71 14.96
N ALA A 193 17.53 11.80 15.32
CA ALA A 193 18.89 12.15 15.69
C ALA A 193 19.70 12.69 14.49
N SER A 194 19.32 12.31 13.28
CA SER A 194 19.89 12.83 12.02
C SER A 194 18.77 13.21 11.06
N PHE A 195 18.88 14.42 10.51
CA PHE A 195 17.95 14.91 9.48
C PHE A 195 18.75 15.47 8.30
N THR A 196 18.38 15.04 7.11
CA THR A 196 18.94 15.53 5.85
C THR A 196 17.82 15.84 4.88
N SER A 197 17.86 17.02 4.29
CA SER A 197 16.87 17.46 3.30
C SER A 197 17.55 18.00 2.05
N ASP A 198 16.98 17.68 0.90
CA ASP A 198 17.33 18.21 -0.40
C ASP A 198 16.02 18.53 -1.15
N HIS A 199 15.92 19.69 -1.75
CA HIS A 199 14.73 20.06 -2.51
C HIS A 199 15.07 21.01 -3.67
N ASP A 200 14.32 20.90 -4.74
CA ASP A 200 14.43 21.76 -5.92
C ASP A 200 13.07 22.01 -6.57
N SER A 201 13.03 22.90 -7.54
CA SER A 201 11.87 23.11 -8.44
C SER A 201 10.51 23.24 -7.73
N GLY A 202 10.50 23.90 -6.58
CA GLY A 202 9.27 24.16 -5.82
C GLY A 202 8.85 23.04 -4.86
N GLY A 203 9.68 22.00 -4.68
CA GLY A 203 9.45 21.01 -3.62
C GLY A 203 9.83 21.53 -2.23
N GLU A 204 9.23 21.00 -1.18
CA GLU A 204 9.49 21.35 0.21
C GLU A 204 9.80 20.11 1.06
N VAL A 205 10.76 20.24 2.00
CA VAL A 205 11.04 19.21 2.99
C VAL A 205 11.09 19.84 4.37
N GLU A 206 10.11 19.52 5.20
CA GLU A 206 9.98 20.04 6.55
C GLU A 206 10.25 18.99 7.63
N LEU A 207 10.82 19.41 8.75
CA LEU A 207 10.86 18.65 10.00
C LEU A 207 9.96 19.32 11.04
N ARG A 208 8.93 18.59 11.50
CA ARG A 208 8.01 19.04 12.53
C ARG A 208 8.24 18.26 13.82
N ALA A 209 8.57 18.98 14.88
CA ALA A 209 8.62 18.39 16.22
C ALA A 209 7.23 17.87 16.62
N PRO A 210 7.16 16.85 17.50
CA PRO A 210 5.90 16.29 17.98
C PRO A 210 5.07 17.29 18.78
#